data_3ce6e28d9fc5717fef2dba9749833593
#
_entry.id   3ce6e28d9fc5717fef2dba9749833593
#
_cell.length_a   1.000
_cell.length_b   1.000
_cell.length_c   1.000
_cell.angle_alpha   90.00
_cell.angle_beta   90.00
_cell.angle_gamma   90.00
#
_symmetry.space_group_name_H-M   'P 1'
#
loop_
_entity.id
_entity.type
_entity.pdbx_description
1 polymer ?
#
loop_
_entity_poly.entity_id
_entity_poly.type
_entity_poly.pdbx_seq_one_letter_code
_entity_poly.pdbx_strand_id
1 'polypeptide(L)'
;MNEQQKYQKRNLLLFPLGTVGRDAVYALINSFLLTFVLFTRSLNAAQLTAITAIMVAARIFDALNDPIMGSIIEHTHSRFGKFKPWLTIGVLSTSVVIYLFFNTDLHGWSFVCLFGILYFLFSITYTMNDISYWGMIPALGSDANARNQFTSRATLFAGIGSTLASILIPVFSTGKNAIGGSSFTAYGRIALIIAILAPLFLSITIFGVRERRDPPAAKQERFRFREIIQTILRNDQLVWIAVIFLLQQIGNGLIVGGLGSTYIYLTFGYEGGLYSLFTMVGMSATAFLMVFYPAISRKCPRKQLMSIMAIIAVIGYAFLLISGFLAKTGTLGFVLLVLGYMLSNFGQYCYYLIMMISILNTVEYNEYKFGTRDEAVIASLRPFITKLASALTAVLTSATYLLFDVTSYTNQISSLEQQCTQGLITESEKLDLISGVLSSTTSLQSTGLLLCMSLLPCAMMLLSYFLYKKKYILDETCLLYTSPSPRDLSTS
;
A
#
# COMPACT_ATOMS: atom_id res chain seq x y z
N MET A 1 -31.87 -23.75 11.86
CA MET A 1 -30.83 -22.67 11.75
C MET A 1 -31.48 -21.38 12.19
N ASN A 2 -31.01 -20.81 13.31
CA ASN A 2 -31.61 -19.63 13.93
C ASN A 2 -31.46 -18.43 12.96
N GLU A 3 -32.41 -17.48 12.95
CA GLU A 3 -32.35 -16.30 12.04
C GLU A 3 -31.00 -15.56 12.13
N GLN A 4 -30.42 -15.45 13.32
CA GLN A 4 -29.09 -14.85 13.53
C GLN A 4 -27.99 -15.58 12.76
N GLN A 5 -27.99 -16.91 12.71
CA GLN A 5 -27.00 -17.69 11.96
C GLN A 5 -27.17 -17.51 10.44
N LYS A 6 -28.41 -17.33 9.96
CA LYS A 6 -28.66 -17.04 8.53
C LYS A 6 -28.15 -15.68 8.14
N TYR A 7 -28.34 -14.64 8.97
CA TYR A 7 -27.80 -13.30 8.73
C TYR A 7 -26.28 -13.28 8.79
N GLN A 8 -25.66 -13.98 9.73
CA GLN A 8 -24.21 -14.05 9.85
C GLN A 8 -23.57 -14.70 8.62
N LYS A 9 -24.13 -15.82 8.10
CA LYS A 9 -23.62 -16.45 6.86
C LYS A 9 -23.76 -15.52 5.65
N ARG A 10 -24.90 -14.82 5.52
CA ARG A 10 -25.12 -13.84 4.45
C ARG A 10 -24.12 -12.69 4.54
N ASN A 11 -23.94 -12.12 5.72
CA ASN A 11 -22.99 -11.04 5.95
C ASN A 11 -21.54 -11.47 5.63
N LEU A 12 -21.14 -12.70 6.02
CA LEU A 12 -19.83 -13.27 5.71
C LEU A 12 -19.55 -13.46 4.21
N LEU A 13 -20.59 -13.53 3.39
CA LEU A 13 -20.47 -13.60 1.94
C LEU A 13 -20.44 -12.20 1.30
N LEU A 14 -21.34 -11.30 1.72
CA LEU A 14 -21.58 -10.03 1.05
C LEU A 14 -20.64 -8.92 1.51
N PHE A 15 -20.26 -8.92 2.80
CA PHE A 15 -19.37 -7.89 3.35
C PHE A 15 -18.00 -7.83 2.65
N PRO A 16 -17.28 -8.95 2.45
CA PRO A 16 -15.96 -8.92 1.83
C PRO A 16 -15.94 -8.38 0.39
N LEU A 17 -17.03 -8.59 -0.37
CA LEU A 17 -17.10 -8.14 -1.76
C LEU A 17 -16.94 -6.62 -1.92
N GLY A 18 -17.36 -5.84 -0.91
CA GLY A 18 -17.21 -4.39 -0.92
C GLY A 18 -15.77 -3.89 -0.98
N THR A 19 -14.79 -4.70 -0.52
CA THR A 19 -13.37 -4.30 -0.56
C THR A 19 -12.78 -4.33 -1.96
N VAL A 20 -13.27 -5.16 -2.88
CA VAL A 20 -12.68 -5.33 -4.21
C VAL A 20 -12.54 -3.99 -4.94
N GLY A 21 -13.64 -3.24 -5.06
CA GLY A 21 -13.63 -1.93 -5.71
C GLY A 21 -12.85 -0.87 -4.91
N ARG A 22 -13.00 -0.88 -3.58
CA ARG A 22 -12.30 0.05 -2.69
C ARG A 22 -10.77 -0.09 -2.79
N ASP A 23 -10.27 -1.32 -2.77
CA ASP A 23 -8.83 -1.58 -2.81
C ASP A 23 -8.26 -1.43 -4.23
N ALA A 24 -9.08 -1.53 -5.28
CA ALA A 24 -8.70 -1.11 -6.62
C ALA A 24 -8.49 0.43 -6.69
N VAL A 25 -9.34 1.24 -6.05
CA VAL A 25 -9.11 2.70 -5.88
C VAL A 25 -7.81 2.96 -5.14
N TYR A 26 -7.57 2.25 -4.05
CA TYR A 26 -6.34 2.38 -3.26
C TYR A 26 -5.10 2.08 -4.09
N ALA A 27 -5.11 1.00 -4.88
CA ALA A 27 -4.01 0.64 -5.77
C ALA A 27 -3.77 1.70 -6.86
N LEU A 28 -4.84 2.24 -7.48
CA LEU A 28 -4.73 3.30 -8.48
C LEU A 28 -3.99 4.53 -7.94
N ILE A 29 -4.36 4.99 -6.74
CA ILE A 29 -3.76 6.19 -6.15
C ILE A 29 -2.37 5.92 -5.56
N ASN A 30 -2.20 4.83 -4.79
CA ASN A 30 -0.93 4.63 -4.09
C ASN A 30 0.19 4.08 -4.97
N SER A 31 -0.13 3.29 -6.00
CA SER A 31 0.89 2.65 -6.84
C SER A 31 1.06 3.33 -8.20
N PHE A 32 0.03 3.96 -8.74
CA PHE A 32 0.05 4.45 -10.13
C PHE A 32 -0.08 5.96 -10.29
N LEU A 33 -0.48 6.70 -9.25
CA LEU A 33 -0.65 8.14 -9.35
C LEU A 33 0.65 8.86 -9.73
N LEU A 34 1.77 8.52 -9.08
CA LEU A 34 3.05 9.15 -9.40
C LEU A 34 3.52 8.78 -10.81
N THR A 35 3.32 7.52 -11.23
CA THR A 35 3.59 7.08 -12.61
C THR A 35 2.72 7.82 -13.62
N PHE A 36 1.41 7.97 -13.36
CA PHE A 36 0.52 8.78 -14.18
C PHE A 36 1.04 10.21 -14.33
N VAL A 37 1.36 10.87 -13.21
CA VAL A 37 1.84 12.25 -13.21
C VAL A 37 3.12 12.40 -14.05
N LEU A 38 4.09 11.49 -13.88
CA LEU A 38 5.37 11.54 -14.59
C LEU A 38 5.27 11.29 -16.08
N PHE A 39 4.43 10.36 -16.51
CA PHE A 39 4.32 9.97 -17.92
C PHE A 39 3.21 10.70 -18.69
N THR A 40 2.39 11.52 -18.01
CA THR A 40 1.31 12.28 -18.68
C THR A 40 1.39 13.78 -18.44
N ARG A 41 2.27 14.25 -17.55
CA ARG A 41 2.44 15.67 -17.22
C ARG A 41 3.91 16.06 -17.36
N SER A 42 4.18 17.07 -18.16
CA SER A 42 5.51 17.64 -18.24
C SER A 42 5.76 18.52 -17.00
N LEU A 43 6.60 18.07 -16.10
CA LEU A 43 6.87 18.72 -14.82
C LEU A 43 8.32 19.19 -14.72
N ASN A 44 8.52 20.42 -14.28
CA ASN A 44 9.83 20.85 -13.85
C ASN A 44 10.15 20.38 -12.41
N ALA A 45 11.42 20.49 -12.01
CA ALA A 45 11.88 20.05 -10.70
C ALA A 45 11.10 20.67 -9.53
N ALA A 46 10.75 21.96 -9.61
CA ALA A 46 9.99 22.65 -8.57
C ALA A 46 8.55 22.11 -8.47
N GLN A 47 7.91 21.80 -9.57
CA GLN A 47 6.56 21.24 -9.60
C GLN A 47 6.52 19.81 -9.05
N LEU A 48 7.50 18.96 -9.42
CA LEU A 48 7.61 17.60 -8.87
C LEU A 48 7.89 17.65 -7.36
N THR A 49 8.76 18.55 -6.91
CA THR A 49 9.02 18.76 -5.47
C THR A 49 7.76 19.21 -4.74
N ALA A 50 6.98 20.15 -5.32
CA ALA A 50 5.73 20.61 -4.73
C ALA A 50 4.69 19.48 -4.64
N ILE A 51 4.52 18.67 -5.69
CA ILE A 51 3.64 17.49 -5.68
C ILE A 51 4.06 16.52 -4.57
N THR A 52 5.35 16.24 -4.45
CA THR A 52 5.89 15.37 -3.39
C THR A 52 5.60 15.94 -2.00
N ALA A 53 5.81 17.24 -1.80
CA ALA A 53 5.50 17.91 -0.54
C ALA A 53 4.01 17.85 -0.19
N ILE A 54 3.12 18.00 -1.18
CA ILE A 54 1.68 17.82 -1.01
C ILE A 54 1.35 16.39 -0.57
N MET A 55 1.96 15.38 -1.20
CA MET A 55 1.76 13.98 -0.83
C MET A 55 2.19 13.72 0.61
N VAL A 56 3.32 14.24 1.05
CA VAL A 56 3.79 14.14 2.44
C VAL A 56 2.83 14.84 3.41
N ALA A 57 2.45 16.08 3.09
CA ALA A 57 1.53 16.88 3.93
C ALA A 57 0.18 16.18 4.10
N ALA A 58 -0.35 15.57 3.05
CA ALA A 58 -1.60 14.81 3.12
C ALA A 58 -1.47 13.56 4.01
N ARG A 59 -0.31 12.88 4.02
CA ARG A 59 -0.10 11.73 4.93
C ARG A 59 -0.02 12.16 6.40
N ILE A 60 0.55 13.33 6.67
CA ILE A 60 0.51 13.91 8.03
C ILE A 60 -0.93 14.30 8.40
N PHE A 61 -1.66 14.89 7.45
CA PHE A 61 -3.08 15.22 7.64
C PHE A 61 -3.93 13.98 7.93
N ASP A 62 -3.70 12.85 7.26
CA ASP A 62 -4.39 11.57 7.51
C ASP A 62 -4.29 11.15 8.98
N ALA A 63 -3.12 11.35 9.61
CA ALA A 63 -2.93 11.00 11.01
C ALA A 63 -3.86 11.79 11.97
N LEU A 64 -4.27 12.98 11.58
CA LEU A 64 -5.22 13.80 12.32
C LEU A 64 -6.68 13.53 11.90
N ASN A 65 -6.89 13.31 10.61
CA ASN A 65 -8.20 13.08 10.01
C ASN A 65 -8.83 11.75 10.45
N ASP A 66 -8.04 10.69 10.58
CA ASP A 66 -8.54 9.35 10.95
C ASP A 66 -9.26 9.32 12.32
N PRO A 67 -8.70 9.86 13.43
CA PRO A 67 -9.39 9.94 14.72
C PRO A 67 -10.62 10.83 14.70
N ILE A 68 -10.56 11.94 13.96
CA ILE A 68 -11.70 12.89 13.84
C ILE A 68 -12.85 12.16 13.13
N MET A 69 -12.58 11.50 12.02
CA MET A 69 -13.59 10.78 11.26
C MET A 69 -14.17 9.60 12.06
N GLY A 70 -13.33 8.86 12.79
CA GLY A 70 -13.78 7.81 13.70
C GLY A 70 -14.78 8.36 14.74
N SER A 71 -14.46 9.50 15.35
CA SER A 71 -15.36 10.16 16.32
C SER A 71 -16.69 10.61 15.69
N ILE A 72 -16.66 11.16 14.47
CA ILE A 72 -17.88 11.56 13.73
C ILE A 72 -18.78 10.35 13.46
N ILE A 73 -18.18 9.25 12.99
CA ILE A 73 -18.93 8.01 12.71
C ILE A 73 -19.60 7.46 13.98
N GLU A 74 -18.88 7.49 15.10
CA GLU A 74 -19.41 6.99 16.38
C GLU A 74 -20.60 7.77 16.91
N HIS A 75 -20.60 9.09 16.71
CA HIS A 75 -21.71 9.94 17.11
C HIS A 75 -22.84 10.00 16.08
N THR A 76 -22.71 9.26 14.97
CA THR A 76 -23.73 9.22 13.93
C THR A 76 -24.88 8.30 14.32
N HIS A 77 -26.09 8.86 14.39
CA HIS A 77 -27.32 8.12 14.61
C HIS A 77 -28.21 8.24 13.37
N SER A 78 -28.34 7.16 12.60
CA SER A 78 -29.20 7.14 11.42
C SER A 78 -30.06 5.91 11.35
N ARG A 79 -31.19 6.01 10.61
CA ARG A 79 -32.07 4.86 10.33
C ARG A 79 -31.41 3.72 9.57
N PHE A 80 -30.29 4.00 8.90
CA PHE A 80 -29.52 3.02 8.12
C PHE A 80 -28.33 2.40 8.89
N GLY A 81 -28.15 2.76 10.18
CA GLY A 81 -27.00 2.40 10.98
C GLY A 81 -25.99 3.55 11.06
N LYS A 82 -24.88 3.36 11.77
CA LYS A 82 -23.89 4.41 11.96
C LYS A 82 -22.81 4.43 10.85
N PHE A 83 -22.52 3.29 10.22
CA PHE A 83 -21.43 3.15 9.24
C PHE A 83 -21.89 3.37 7.80
N LYS A 84 -23.06 2.86 7.40
CA LYS A 84 -23.56 2.88 6.02
C LYS A 84 -23.67 4.28 5.39
N PRO A 85 -24.13 5.32 6.08
CA PRO A 85 -24.16 6.66 5.51
C PRO A 85 -22.77 7.12 5.06
N TRP A 86 -21.77 6.91 5.92
CA TRP A 86 -20.38 7.30 5.63
C TRP A 86 -19.70 6.45 4.56
N LEU A 87 -20.05 5.15 4.50
CA LEU A 87 -19.65 4.30 3.37
C LEU A 87 -20.19 4.83 2.05
N THR A 88 -21.46 5.23 2.01
CA THR A 88 -22.12 5.73 0.80
C THR A 88 -21.53 7.07 0.38
N ILE A 89 -21.46 8.04 1.29
CA ILE A 89 -20.88 9.36 1.01
C ILE A 89 -19.41 9.21 0.60
N GLY A 90 -18.66 8.42 1.37
CA GLY A 90 -17.24 8.19 1.13
C GLY A 90 -16.96 7.60 -0.25
N VAL A 91 -17.64 6.53 -0.66
CA VAL A 91 -17.37 5.91 -1.97
C VAL A 91 -17.81 6.79 -3.13
N LEU A 92 -18.96 7.45 -3.05
CA LEU A 92 -19.44 8.31 -4.14
C LEU A 92 -18.55 9.54 -4.31
N SER A 93 -18.19 10.22 -3.21
CA SER A 93 -17.28 11.36 -3.27
C SER A 93 -15.87 10.97 -3.71
N THR A 94 -15.34 9.83 -3.22
CA THR A 94 -14.05 9.30 -3.71
C THR A 94 -14.10 9.02 -5.21
N SER A 95 -15.18 8.44 -5.73
CA SER A 95 -15.36 8.16 -7.16
C SER A 95 -15.31 9.44 -8.00
N VAL A 96 -15.97 10.51 -7.55
CA VAL A 96 -15.91 11.82 -8.22
C VAL A 96 -14.49 12.38 -8.18
N VAL A 97 -13.83 12.32 -7.03
CA VAL A 97 -12.46 12.83 -6.87
C VAL A 97 -11.47 12.11 -7.77
N ILE A 98 -11.48 10.77 -7.83
CA ILE A 98 -10.57 10.03 -8.72
C ILE A 98 -10.86 10.28 -10.19
N TYR A 99 -12.14 10.41 -10.58
CA TYR A 99 -12.50 10.78 -11.94
C TYR A 99 -11.90 12.14 -12.33
N LEU A 100 -12.09 13.17 -11.51
CA LEU A 100 -11.53 14.50 -11.75
C LEU A 100 -10.00 14.47 -11.76
N PHE A 101 -9.38 13.67 -10.92
CA PHE A 101 -7.92 13.58 -10.79
C PHE A 101 -7.23 13.13 -12.09
N PHE A 102 -7.80 12.13 -12.74
CA PHE A 102 -7.21 11.51 -13.93
C PHE A 102 -7.74 12.09 -15.27
N ASN A 103 -8.78 12.92 -15.24
CA ASN A 103 -9.39 13.50 -16.44
C ASN A 103 -9.23 15.03 -16.56
N THR A 104 -8.37 15.65 -15.78
CA THR A 104 -8.11 17.09 -15.88
C THR A 104 -7.11 17.40 -16.99
N ASP A 105 -7.33 18.47 -17.75
CA ASP A 105 -6.41 18.95 -18.79
C ASP A 105 -5.47 20.07 -18.31
N LEU A 106 -5.48 20.37 -17.01
CA LEU A 106 -4.61 21.39 -16.45
C LEU A 106 -3.14 20.97 -16.48
N HIS A 107 -2.26 21.94 -16.68
CA HIS A 107 -0.82 21.78 -16.79
C HIS A 107 -0.06 22.75 -15.88
N GLY A 108 1.23 22.49 -15.65
CA GLY A 108 2.09 23.38 -14.89
C GLY A 108 1.60 23.60 -13.45
N TRP A 109 1.70 24.81 -12.95
CA TRP A 109 1.31 25.16 -11.58
C TRP A 109 -0.20 25.05 -11.32
N SER A 110 -1.04 25.26 -12.33
CA SER A 110 -2.49 25.04 -12.19
C SER A 110 -2.82 23.58 -11.92
N PHE A 111 -2.10 22.65 -12.56
CA PHE A 111 -2.20 21.22 -12.23
C PHE A 111 -1.72 20.94 -10.80
N VAL A 112 -0.59 21.52 -10.36
CA VAL A 112 -0.07 21.30 -9.00
C VAL A 112 -1.08 21.77 -7.93
N CYS A 113 -1.71 22.93 -8.14
CA CYS A 113 -2.75 23.44 -7.24
C CYS A 113 -3.97 22.49 -7.18
N LEU A 114 -4.47 22.08 -8.35
CA LEU A 114 -5.60 21.14 -8.42
C LEU A 114 -5.22 19.79 -7.81
N PHE A 115 -4.00 19.28 -8.09
CA PHE A 115 -3.47 18.07 -7.48
C PHE A 115 -3.55 18.14 -5.96
N GLY A 116 -3.12 19.25 -5.36
CA GLY A 116 -3.19 19.45 -3.92
C GLY A 116 -4.62 19.36 -3.39
N ILE A 117 -5.54 20.10 -3.99
CA ILE A 117 -6.95 20.09 -3.60
C ILE A 117 -7.54 18.67 -3.70
N LEU A 118 -7.37 18.02 -4.83
CA LEU A 118 -7.93 16.69 -5.08
C LEU A 118 -7.29 15.62 -4.20
N TYR A 119 -5.99 15.73 -3.91
CA TYR A 119 -5.30 14.76 -3.07
C TYR A 119 -5.74 14.84 -1.60
N PHE A 120 -5.96 16.05 -1.06
CA PHE A 120 -6.57 16.22 0.27
C PHE A 120 -8.03 15.78 0.30
N LEU A 121 -8.81 16.09 -0.73
CA LEU A 121 -10.19 15.60 -0.85
C LEU A 121 -10.25 14.07 -0.91
N PHE A 122 -9.33 13.46 -1.69
CA PHE A 122 -9.17 12.00 -1.70
C PHE A 122 -8.89 11.45 -0.32
N SER A 123 -7.94 12.04 0.41
CA SER A 123 -7.60 11.66 1.78
C SER A 123 -8.85 11.65 2.68
N ILE A 124 -9.64 12.72 2.69
CA ILE A 124 -10.86 12.83 3.50
C ILE A 124 -11.90 11.80 3.09
N THR A 125 -12.22 11.73 1.81
CA THR A 125 -13.31 10.88 1.30
C THR A 125 -12.98 9.39 1.39
N TYR A 126 -11.71 9.03 1.16
CA TYR A 126 -11.26 7.65 1.32
C TYR A 126 -11.24 7.23 2.79
N THR A 127 -10.81 8.11 3.71
CA THR A 127 -10.86 7.85 5.16
C THR A 127 -12.30 7.63 5.66
N MET A 128 -13.30 8.38 5.15
CA MET A 128 -14.72 8.13 5.46
C MET A 128 -15.12 6.69 5.13
N ASN A 129 -14.71 6.21 3.97
CA ASN A 129 -14.99 4.86 3.52
C ASN A 129 -14.20 3.81 4.33
N ASP A 130 -12.90 3.99 4.48
CA ASP A 130 -12.01 3.01 5.09
C ASP A 130 -12.35 2.75 6.56
N ILE A 131 -12.47 3.82 7.36
CA ILE A 131 -12.81 3.71 8.78
C ILE A 131 -14.21 3.12 8.97
N SER A 132 -15.18 3.52 8.15
CA SER A 132 -16.54 2.97 8.24
C SER A 132 -16.57 1.49 7.87
N TYR A 133 -15.83 1.07 6.87
CA TYR A 133 -15.78 -0.32 6.44
C TYR A 133 -15.19 -1.24 7.52
N TRP A 134 -13.98 -0.94 7.98
CA TRP A 134 -13.31 -1.75 9.01
C TRP A 134 -14.00 -1.63 10.37
N GLY A 135 -14.51 -0.44 10.70
CA GLY A 135 -15.27 -0.18 11.92
C GLY A 135 -16.62 -0.94 11.98
N MET A 136 -17.16 -1.40 10.85
CA MET A 136 -18.38 -2.20 10.83
C MET A 136 -18.17 -3.63 11.35
N ILE A 137 -16.96 -4.20 11.29
CA ILE A 137 -16.70 -5.60 11.68
C ILE A 137 -17.18 -5.96 13.09
N PRO A 138 -16.93 -5.15 14.15
CA PRO A 138 -17.49 -5.43 15.47
C PRO A 138 -19.02 -5.46 15.53
N ALA A 139 -19.67 -4.67 14.68
CA ALA A 139 -21.13 -4.66 14.58
C ALA A 139 -21.72 -5.87 13.81
N LEU A 140 -20.88 -6.61 13.07
CA LEU A 140 -21.29 -7.80 12.30
C LEU A 140 -21.02 -9.11 13.06
N GLY A 141 -19.92 -9.16 13.84
CA GLY A 141 -19.48 -10.36 14.57
C GLY A 141 -19.80 -10.29 16.06
N SER A 142 -20.51 -11.32 16.59
CA SER A 142 -20.87 -11.38 18.01
C SER A 142 -19.71 -11.77 18.93
N ASP A 143 -18.79 -12.57 18.43
CA ASP A 143 -17.65 -13.12 19.15
C ASP A 143 -16.34 -12.90 18.39
N ALA A 144 -15.23 -13.18 19.05
CA ALA A 144 -13.89 -13.00 18.47
C ALA A 144 -13.69 -13.88 17.21
N ASN A 145 -14.24 -15.09 17.18
CA ASN A 145 -14.12 -15.98 16.03
C ASN A 145 -14.86 -15.44 14.79
N ALA A 146 -16.09 -14.96 14.98
CA ALA A 146 -16.84 -14.32 13.90
C ALA A 146 -16.11 -13.07 13.36
N ARG A 147 -15.60 -12.21 14.24
CA ARG A 147 -14.81 -11.02 13.83
C ARG A 147 -13.58 -11.41 13.03
N ASN A 148 -12.84 -12.43 13.46
CA ASN A 148 -11.69 -12.96 12.74
C ASN A 148 -12.05 -13.48 11.36
N GLN A 149 -13.20 -14.17 11.21
CA GLN A 149 -13.69 -14.63 9.92
C GLN A 149 -14.03 -13.47 8.98
N PHE A 150 -14.71 -12.41 9.48
CA PHE A 150 -14.98 -11.20 8.69
C PHE A 150 -13.69 -10.52 8.24
N THR A 151 -12.77 -10.30 9.17
CA THR A 151 -11.48 -9.67 8.89
C THR A 151 -10.67 -10.46 7.86
N SER A 152 -10.53 -11.77 8.06
CA SER A 152 -9.77 -12.63 7.14
C SER A 152 -10.34 -12.62 5.73
N ARG A 153 -11.67 -12.77 5.59
CA ARG A 153 -12.33 -12.74 4.27
C ARG A 153 -12.24 -11.36 3.63
N ALA A 154 -12.46 -10.29 4.39
CA ALA A 154 -12.34 -8.92 3.87
C ALA A 154 -10.92 -8.65 3.38
N THR A 155 -9.88 -9.06 4.13
CA THR A 155 -8.48 -8.93 3.73
C THR A 155 -8.16 -9.73 2.46
N LEU A 156 -8.72 -10.94 2.32
CA LEU A 156 -8.56 -11.74 1.10
C LEU A 156 -9.13 -11.02 -0.13
N PHE A 157 -10.37 -10.52 -0.05
CA PHE A 157 -11.02 -9.82 -1.16
C PHE A 157 -10.38 -8.46 -1.45
N ALA A 158 -9.88 -7.76 -0.43
CA ALA A 158 -9.05 -6.57 -0.59
C ALA A 158 -7.78 -6.88 -1.39
N GLY A 159 -7.09 -7.97 -1.05
CA GLY A 159 -5.95 -8.47 -1.80
C GLY A 159 -6.27 -8.80 -3.25
N ILE A 160 -7.41 -9.43 -3.53
CA ILE A 160 -7.88 -9.70 -4.90
C ILE A 160 -8.08 -8.39 -5.67
N GLY A 161 -8.80 -7.41 -5.10
CA GLY A 161 -9.05 -6.13 -5.75
C GLY A 161 -7.76 -5.36 -6.06
N SER A 162 -6.87 -5.27 -5.09
CA SER A 162 -5.56 -4.62 -5.24
C SER A 162 -4.66 -5.32 -6.26
N THR A 163 -4.62 -6.66 -6.26
CA THR A 163 -3.81 -7.45 -7.20
C THR A 163 -4.33 -7.31 -8.63
N LEU A 164 -5.64 -7.43 -8.83
CA LEU A 164 -6.25 -7.23 -10.15
C LEU A 164 -5.95 -5.83 -10.69
N ALA A 165 -6.09 -4.79 -9.87
CA ALA A 165 -5.76 -3.43 -10.25
C ALA A 165 -4.27 -3.29 -10.59
N SER A 166 -3.37 -3.86 -9.79
CA SER A 166 -1.92 -3.82 -10.01
C SER A 166 -1.47 -4.50 -11.31
N ILE A 167 -2.23 -5.49 -11.78
CA ILE A 167 -1.97 -6.18 -13.05
C ILE A 167 -2.62 -5.44 -14.23
N LEU A 168 -3.89 -5.09 -14.11
CA LEU A 168 -4.67 -4.57 -15.23
C LEU A 168 -4.37 -3.09 -15.55
N ILE A 169 -4.12 -2.27 -14.52
CA ILE A 169 -3.86 -0.84 -14.75
C ILE A 169 -2.65 -0.63 -15.67
N PRO A 170 -1.45 -1.20 -15.41
CA PRO A 170 -0.31 -0.98 -16.31
C PRO A 170 -0.54 -1.53 -17.71
N VAL A 171 -1.14 -2.74 -17.84
CA VAL A 171 -1.42 -3.36 -19.14
C VAL A 171 -2.22 -2.43 -20.05
N PHE A 172 -3.25 -1.79 -19.48
CA PHE A 172 -4.20 -0.98 -20.25
C PHE A 172 -3.92 0.53 -20.20
N SER A 173 -2.91 0.97 -19.44
CA SER A 173 -2.55 2.39 -19.35
C SER A 173 -1.32 2.79 -20.14
N THR A 174 -0.45 1.85 -20.54
CA THR A 174 0.86 2.17 -21.08
C THR A 174 1.21 1.31 -22.30
N GLY A 175 1.82 1.92 -23.31
CA GLY A 175 2.28 1.25 -24.53
C GLY A 175 1.16 0.98 -25.51
N LYS A 176 1.31 -0.07 -26.31
CA LYS A 176 0.39 -0.43 -27.43
C LYS A 176 -1.02 -0.83 -26.99
N ASN A 177 -1.20 -1.22 -25.73
CA ASN A 177 -2.50 -1.63 -25.19
C ASN A 177 -3.22 -0.49 -24.45
N ALA A 178 -2.69 0.73 -24.48
CA ALA A 178 -3.28 1.88 -23.82
C ALA A 178 -4.69 2.20 -24.38
N ILE A 179 -5.70 2.13 -23.52
CA ILE A 179 -7.11 2.30 -23.91
C ILE A 179 -7.35 3.73 -24.40
N GLY A 180 -7.49 3.92 -25.71
CA GLY A 180 -7.71 5.23 -26.33
C GLY A 180 -6.46 5.86 -26.91
N GLY A 181 -5.40 5.06 -27.09
CA GLY A 181 -4.21 5.42 -27.86
C GLY A 181 -3.16 6.20 -27.10
N SER A 182 -3.48 6.78 -25.94
CA SER A 182 -2.52 7.50 -25.10
C SER A 182 -2.65 7.14 -23.63
N SER A 183 -1.54 7.20 -22.89
CA SER A 183 -1.55 6.93 -21.45
C SER A 183 -2.45 7.89 -20.68
N PHE A 184 -2.52 9.16 -21.08
CA PHE A 184 -3.43 10.13 -20.46
C PHE A 184 -4.90 9.68 -20.58
N THR A 185 -5.36 9.40 -21.80
CA THR A 185 -6.73 8.93 -22.06
C THR A 185 -7.00 7.58 -21.38
N ALA A 186 -6.00 6.69 -21.37
CA ALA A 186 -6.12 5.37 -20.77
C ALA A 186 -6.30 5.45 -19.24
N TYR A 187 -5.48 6.21 -18.53
CA TYR A 187 -5.66 6.42 -17.09
C TYR A 187 -7.00 7.08 -16.77
N GLY A 188 -7.45 8.05 -17.58
CA GLY A 188 -8.77 8.67 -17.40
C GLY A 188 -9.92 7.67 -17.54
N ARG A 189 -9.87 6.79 -18.55
CA ARG A 189 -10.87 5.72 -18.75
C ARG A 189 -10.82 4.67 -17.65
N ILE A 190 -9.63 4.26 -17.22
CA ILE A 190 -9.43 3.32 -16.10
C ILE A 190 -10.00 3.92 -14.81
N ALA A 191 -9.70 5.19 -14.53
CA ALA A 191 -10.24 5.88 -13.36
C ALA A 191 -11.78 5.95 -13.39
N LEU A 192 -12.38 6.20 -14.58
CA LEU A 192 -13.84 6.15 -14.76
C LEU A 192 -14.40 4.75 -14.47
N ILE A 193 -13.77 3.69 -15.00
CA ILE A 193 -14.19 2.31 -14.75
C ILE A 193 -14.14 2.00 -13.25
N ILE A 194 -13.03 2.33 -12.59
CA ILE A 194 -12.86 2.11 -11.15
C ILE A 194 -13.85 2.98 -10.35
N ALA A 195 -14.10 4.23 -10.77
CA ALA A 195 -15.08 5.12 -10.15
C ALA A 195 -16.53 4.59 -10.21
N ILE A 196 -16.84 3.76 -11.20
CA ILE A 196 -18.14 3.07 -11.32
C ILE A 196 -18.12 1.74 -10.54
N LEU A 197 -17.06 0.96 -10.67
CA LEU A 197 -16.97 -0.36 -10.01
C LEU A 197 -16.90 -0.25 -8.49
N ALA A 198 -16.21 0.74 -7.93
CA ALA A 198 -16.08 0.89 -6.49
C ALA A 198 -17.44 1.07 -5.78
N PRO A 199 -18.34 1.99 -6.20
CA PRO A 199 -19.68 2.06 -5.66
C PRO A 199 -20.51 0.80 -5.91
N LEU A 200 -20.37 0.14 -7.07
CA LEU A 200 -21.10 -1.08 -7.38
C LEU A 200 -20.74 -2.22 -6.41
N PHE A 201 -19.46 -2.49 -6.18
CA PHE A 201 -19.02 -3.49 -5.21
C PHE A 201 -19.46 -3.11 -3.79
N LEU A 202 -19.29 -1.85 -3.40
CA LEU A 202 -19.64 -1.42 -2.06
C LEU A 202 -21.16 -1.40 -1.83
N SER A 203 -21.98 -1.22 -2.88
CA SER A 203 -23.44 -1.31 -2.79
C SER A 203 -23.90 -2.68 -2.30
N ILE A 204 -23.17 -3.75 -2.65
CA ILE A 204 -23.42 -5.11 -2.15
C ILE A 204 -23.30 -5.14 -0.62
N THR A 205 -22.29 -4.47 -0.07
CA THR A 205 -22.15 -4.34 1.38
C THR A 205 -23.21 -3.42 1.98
N ILE A 206 -23.46 -2.25 1.40
CA ILE A 206 -24.41 -1.24 1.93
C ILE A 206 -25.83 -1.81 2.01
N PHE A 207 -26.30 -2.45 0.95
CA PHE A 207 -27.68 -2.97 0.87
C PHE A 207 -27.80 -4.42 1.35
N GLY A 208 -26.76 -5.22 1.18
CA GLY A 208 -26.79 -6.65 1.47
C GLY A 208 -26.51 -6.99 2.94
N VAL A 209 -25.69 -6.20 3.63
CA VAL A 209 -25.27 -6.47 5.01
C VAL A 209 -26.23 -5.83 6.00
N ARG A 210 -26.50 -6.50 7.10
CA ARG A 210 -27.30 -5.94 8.22
C ARG A 210 -26.40 -5.73 9.43
N GLU A 211 -26.29 -4.48 9.89
CA GLU A 211 -25.66 -4.12 11.16
C GLU A 211 -26.55 -4.55 12.33
N ARG A 212 -25.97 -5.01 13.43
CA ARG A 212 -26.70 -5.25 14.68
C ARG A 212 -27.06 -3.90 15.30
N ARG A 213 -28.31 -3.76 15.72
CA ARG A 213 -28.83 -2.50 16.29
C ARG A 213 -28.35 -2.23 17.73
N ASP A 214 -27.92 -3.27 18.44
CA ASP A 214 -27.37 -3.18 19.78
C ASP A 214 -25.89 -3.61 19.78
N PRO A 215 -24.95 -2.74 19.46
CA PRO A 215 -23.58 -3.00 19.81
C PRO A 215 -23.47 -2.89 21.34
N PRO A 216 -22.78 -3.83 22.03
CA PRO A 216 -22.40 -3.56 23.40
C PRO A 216 -21.62 -2.25 23.41
N ALA A 217 -22.04 -1.32 24.26
CA ALA A 217 -21.32 -0.09 24.51
C ALA A 217 -19.96 -0.46 25.13
N ALA A 218 -18.99 -0.79 24.31
CA ALA A 218 -17.61 -0.77 24.71
C ALA A 218 -17.35 0.70 25.09
N LYS A 219 -17.12 0.97 26.36
CA LYS A 219 -16.57 2.25 26.80
C LYS A 219 -15.29 2.46 26.02
N GLN A 220 -15.39 3.20 24.92
CA GLN A 220 -14.16 3.64 24.24
C GLN A 220 -13.55 4.70 25.16
N GLU A 221 -12.42 4.34 25.72
CA GLU A 221 -11.56 5.31 26.38
C GLU A 221 -11.20 6.35 25.33
N ARG A 222 -11.52 7.63 25.62
CA ARG A 222 -11.13 8.78 24.78
C ARG A 222 -9.61 8.93 24.90
N PHE A 223 -8.88 8.24 24.05
CA PHE A 223 -7.42 8.41 23.98
C PHE A 223 -7.10 9.83 23.48
N ARG A 224 -6.44 10.62 24.31
CA ARG A 224 -5.88 11.90 23.87
C ARG A 224 -4.62 11.59 23.05
N PHE A 225 -4.43 12.29 21.94
CA PHE A 225 -3.25 12.15 21.08
C PHE A 225 -1.91 12.19 21.87
N ARG A 226 -1.85 13.03 22.89
CA ARG A 226 -0.71 13.10 23.83
C ARG A 226 -0.49 11.78 24.59
N GLU A 227 -1.55 11.10 24.99
CA GLU A 227 -1.48 9.82 25.72
C GLU A 227 -0.99 8.71 24.78
N ILE A 228 -1.42 8.72 23.51
CA ILE A 228 -0.93 7.79 22.47
C ILE A 228 0.59 7.94 22.31
N ILE A 229 1.08 9.17 22.12
CA ILE A 229 2.52 9.44 21.98
C ILE A 229 3.27 9.02 23.25
N GLN A 230 2.75 9.33 24.44
CA GLN A 230 3.38 8.95 25.69
C GLN A 230 3.45 7.43 25.86
N THR A 231 2.39 6.70 25.56
CA THR A 231 2.38 5.23 25.59
C THR A 231 3.42 4.64 24.64
N ILE A 232 3.51 5.17 23.41
CA ILE A 232 4.50 4.71 22.43
C ILE A 232 5.92 4.99 22.92
N LEU A 233 6.23 6.21 23.32
CA LEU A 233 7.58 6.62 23.73
C LEU A 233 8.04 5.95 25.04
N ARG A 234 7.11 5.62 25.92
CA ARG A 234 7.41 4.94 27.18
C ARG A 234 7.81 3.47 26.98
N ASN A 235 7.29 2.82 25.95
CA ASN A 235 7.56 1.43 25.63
C ASN A 235 8.74 1.34 24.65
N ASP A 236 9.95 1.09 25.17
CA ASP A 236 11.18 1.02 24.39
C ASP A 236 11.15 -0.04 23.29
N GLN A 237 10.50 -1.19 23.53
CA GLN A 237 10.36 -2.24 22.51
C GLN A 237 9.40 -1.85 21.41
N LEU A 238 8.35 -1.10 21.73
CA LEU A 238 7.43 -0.54 20.75
C LEU A 238 8.10 0.49 19.87
N VAL A 239 8.94 1.37 20.42
CA VAL A 239 9.72 2.36 19.65
C VAL A 239 10.68 1.65 18.68
N TRP A 240 11.42 0.65 19.17
CA TRP A 240 12.36 -0.06 18.29
C TRP A 240 11.64 -0.81 17.16
N ILE A 241 10.57 -1.54 17.47
CA ILE A 241 9.83 -2.26 16.44
C ILE A 241 9.17 -1.29 15.44
N ALA A 242 8.76 -0.10 15.87
CA ALA A 242 8.24 0.95 15.00
C ALA A 242 9.28 1.44 13.98
N VAL A 243 10.51 1.72 14.42
CA VAL A 243 11.62 2.13 13.54
C VAL A 243 11.99 1.00 12.57
N ILE A 244 12.09 -0.24 13.06
CA ILE A 244 12.42 -1.41 12.27
C ILE A 244 11.36 -1.63 11.18
N PHE A 245 10.09 -1.53 11.55
CA PHE A 245 8.97 -1.67 10.62
C PHE A 245 8.91 -0.54 9.60
N LEU A 246 9.21 0.70 10.01
CA LEU A 246 9.29 1.85 9.11
C LEU A 246 10.34 1.63 8.01
N LEU A 247 11.56 1.22 8.39
CA LEU A 247 12.63 0.93 7.44
C LEU A 247 12.24 -0.17 6.44
N GLN A 248 11.64 -1.25 6.92
CA GLN A 248 11.17 -2.34 6.10
C GLN A 248 10.08 -1.89 5.11
N GLN A 249 9.12 -1.08 5.58
CA GLN A 249 8.02 -0.60 4.74
C GLN A 249 8.50 0.38 3.66
N ILE A 250 9.45 1.27 3.96
CA ILE A 250 10.05 2.16 2.96
C ILE A 250 10.78 1.31 1.91
N GLY A 251 11.64 0.38 2.34
CA GLY A 251 12.39 -0.50 1.43
C GLY A 251 11.48 -1.30 0.50
N ASN A 252 10.41 -1.87 1.04
CA ASN A 252 9.42 -2.62 0.24
C ASN A 252 8.64 -1.71 -0.74
N GLY A 253 8.34 -0.47 -0.33
CA GLY A 253 7.57 0.47 -1.12
C GLY A 253 8.31 1.04 -2.33
N LEU A 254 9.63 1.16 -2.30
CA LEU A 254 10.42 1.83 -3.34
C LEU A 254 10.26 1.22 -4.74
N ILE A 255 10.24 -0.11 -4.84
CA ILE A 255 10.09 -0.80 -6.13
C ILE A 255 8.68 -0.58 -6.70
N VAL A 256 7.65 -0.83 -5.91
CA VAL A 256 6.24 -0.74 -6.34
C VAL A 256 5.75 0.71 -6.43
N GLY A 257 6.32 1.61 -5.65
CA GLY A 257 5.94 3.02 -5.57
C GLY A 257 6.43 3.92 -6.72
N GLY A 258 6.94 3.34 -7.82
CA GLY A 258 7.30 4.08 -9.03
C GLY A 258 8.66 3.76 -9.63
N LEU A 259 9.70 3.41 -8.83
CA LEU A 259 11.03 3.13 -9.38
C LEU A 259 11.04 1.93 -10.32
N GLY A 260 10.33 0.84 -9.98
CA GLY A 260 10.27 -0.37 -10.79
C GLY A 260 9.57 -0.16 -12.13
N SER A 261 8.43 0.53 -12.15
CA SER A 261 7.72 0.84 -13.40
C SER A 261 8.56 1.72 -14.31
N THR A 262 9.13 2.79 -13.76
CA THR A 262 9.96 3.73 -14.52
C THR A 262 11.23 3.05 -15.05
N TYR A 263 11.91 2.22 -14.23
CA TYR A 263 13.07 1.47 -14.68
C TYR A 263 12.72 0.52 -15.84
N ILE A 264 11.63 -0.23 -15.73
CA ILE A 264 11.19 -1.16 -16.78
C ILE A 264 10.84 -0.40 -18.06
N TYR A 265 10.09 0.69 -17.96
CA TYR A 265 9.69 1.49 -19.13
C TYR A 265 10.89 2.13 -19.84
N LEU A 266 11.88 2.61 -19.11
CA LEU A 266 13.07 3.24 -19.70
C LEU A 266 14.11 2.22 -20.19
N THR A 267 14.13 0.99 -19.69
CA THR A 267 15.20 0.03 -19.98
C THR A 267 14.76 -1.11 -20.90
N PHE A 268 13.55 -1.63 -20.71
CA PHE A 268 13.05 -2.81 -21.44
C PHE A 268 11.96 -2.49 -22.45
N GLY A 269 11.39 -1.29 -22.42
CA GLY A 269 10.40 -0.81 -23.36
C GLY A 269 9.17 -0.23 -22.69
N TYR A 270 8.55 0.75 -23.36
CA TYR A 270 7.36 1.46 -22.88
C TYR A 270 6.10 0.60 -23.03
N GLU A 271 6.07 -0.53 -22.30
CA GLU A 271 4.97 -1.51 -22.31
C GLU A 271 4.51 -1.85 -20.89
N GLY A 272 3.26 -1.52 -20.59
CA GLY A 272 2.66 -1.83 -19.30
C GLY A 272 2.57 -3.32 -18.98
N GLY A 273 2.47 -4.17 -20.02
CA GLY A 273 2.49 -5.63 -19.88
C GLY A 273 3.76 -6.19 -19.25
N LEU A 274 4.92 -5.58 -19.53
CA LEU A 274 6.20 -5.97 -18.91
C LEU A 274 6.19 -5.69 -17.41
N TYR A 275 5.71 -4.52 -17.00
CA TYR A 275 5.61 -4.19 -15.58
C TYR A 275 4.57 -5.06 -14.87
N SER A 276 3.45 -5.37 -15.52
CA SER A 276 2.45 -6.29 -14.96
C SER A 276 2.99 -7.70 -14.79
N LEU A 277 3.76 -8.21 -15.75
CA LEU A 277 4.44 -9.52 -15.63
C LEU A 277 5.44 -9.53 -14.47
N PHE A 278 6.24 -8.47 -14.35
CA PHE A 278 7.19 -8.29 -13.25
C PHE A 278 6.50 -8.31 -11.89
N THR A 279 5.42 -7.56 -11.71
CA THR A 279 4.68 -7.52 -10.44
C THR A 279 3.91 -8.80 -10.17
N MET A 280 3.25 -9.38 -11.16
CA MET A 280 2.48 -10.61 -11.02
C MET A 280 3.36 -11.78 -10.58
N VAL A 281 4.50 -12.00 -11.25
CA VAL A 281 5.43 -13.07 -10.89
C VAL A 281 6.10 -12.77 -9.55
N GLY A 282 6.53 -11.53 -9.32
CA GLY A 282 7.14 -11.12 -8.06
C GLY A 282 6.22 -11.30 -6.85
N MET A 283 4.92 -11.04 -7.01
CA MET A 283 3.93 -11.20 -5.93
C MET A 283 3.43 -12.64 -5.76
N SER A 284 3.55 -13.49 -6.77
CA SER A 284 3.08 -14.88 -6.68
C SER A 284 3.76 -15.66 -5.54
N ALA A 285 5.04 -15.42 -5.32
CA ALA A 285 5.80 -16.02 -4.23
C ALA A 285 5.28 -15.61 -2.85
N THR A 286 4.74 -14.39 -2.69
CA THR A 286 4.16 -13.95 -1.42
C THR A 286 2.83 -14.63 -1.12
N ALA A 287 2.01 -14.89 -2.12
CA ALA A 287 0.78 -15.66 -1.96
C ALA A 287 1.07 -17.09 -1.48
N PHE A 288 2.09 -17.73 -2.09
CA PHE A 288 2.58 -19.02 -1.63
C PHE A 288 3.07 -18.98 -0.18
N LEU A 289 3.86 -17.97 0.18
CA LEU A 289 4.36 -17.81 1.53
C LEU A 289 3.23 -17.67 2.56
N MET A 290 2.17 -16.91 2.26
CA MET A 290 1.04 -16.75 3.17
C MET A 290 0.39 -18.08 3.57
N VAL A 291 0.27 -19.01 2.62
CA VAL A 291 -0.32 -20.33 2.88
C VAL A 291 0.59 -21.18 3.79
N PHE A 292 1.89 -21.14 3.57
CA PHE A 292 2.85 -21.99 4.26
C PHE A 292 3.48 -21.36 5.51
N TYR A 293 3.34 -20.06 5.71
CA TYR A 293 3.91 -19.33 6.84
C TYR A 293 3.57 -19.94 8.21
N PRO A 294 2.31 -20.34 8.52
CA PRO A 294 1.99 -20.95 9.80
C PRO A 294 2.74 -22.27 10.07
N ALA A 295 3.03 -23.04 9.01
CA ALA A 295 3.79 -24.28 9.13
C ALA A 295 5.30 -24.02 9.33
N ILE A 296 5.83 -23.00 8.64
CA ILE A 296 7.23 -22.59 8.73
C ILE A 296 7.52 -21.97 10.09
N SER A 297 6.68 -21.05 10.57
CA SER A 297 6.86 -20.35 11.84
C SER A 297 6.78 -21.25 13.08
N ARG A 298 6.09 -22.41 12.98
CA ARG A 298 6.08 -23.42 14.05
C ARG A 298 7.39 -24.19 14.19
N LYS A 299 8.14 -24.32 13.09
CA LYS A 299 9.37 -25.15 13.04
C LYS A 299 10.65 -24.33 13.18
N CYS A 300 10.60 -23.03 12.96
CA CYS A 300 11.77 -22.17 12.91
C CYS A 300 11.60 -20.97 13.85
N PRO A 301 12.52 -20.74 14.82
CA PRO A 301 12.50 -19.55 15.68
C PRO A 301 12.53 -18.27 14.84
N ARG A 302 11.82 -17.23 15.29
CA ARG A 302 11.65 -15.97 14.53
C ARG A 302 12.98 -15.33 14.12
N LYS A 303 13.96 -15.28 15.05
CA LYS A 303 15.30 -14.69 14.75
C LYS A 303 16.04 -15.47 13.67
N GLN A 304 15.91 -16.81 13.65
CA GLN A 304 16.51 -17.64 12.61
C GLN A 304 15.78 -17.48 11.28
N LEU A 305 14.44 -17.47 11.30
CA LEU A 305 13.62 -17.25 10.11
C LEU A 305 13.93 -15.89 9.47
N MET A 306 14.06 -14.82 10.28
CA MET A 306 14.46 -13.51 9.78
C MET A 306 15.84 -13.52 9.12
N SER A 307 16.80 -14.25 9.69
CA SER A 307 18.15 -14.35 9.10
C SER A 307 18.10 -15.03 7.73
N ILE A 308 17.36 -16.12 7.61
CA ILE A 308 17.16 -16.82 6.33
C ILE A 308 16.50 -15.90 5.30
N MET A 309 15.44 -15.20 5.69
CA MET A 309 14.70 -14.32 4.81
C MET A 309 15.50 -13.08 4.40
N ALA A 310 16.35 -12.56 5.29
CA ALA A 310 17.28 -11.49 4.97
C ALA A 310 18.28 -11.94 3.90
N ILE A 311 18.84 -13.14 4.02
CA ILE A 311 19.75 -13.71 3.01
C ILE A 311 19.04 -13.88 1.66
N ILE A 312 17.83 -14.44 1.64
CA ILE A 312 17.04 -14.62 0.40
C ILE A 312 16.77 -13.26 -0.26
N ALA A 313 16.40 -12.25 0.52
CA ALA A 313 16.16 -10.91 -0.02
C ALA A 313 17.44 -10.27 -0.58
N VAL A 314 18.58 -10.40 0.12
CA VAL A 314 19.87 -9.89 -0.37
C VAL A 314 20.26 -10.56 -1.69
N ILE A 315 20.06 -11.88 -1.83
CA ILE A 315 20.26 -12.61 -3.09
C ILE A 315 19.34 -12.04 -4.18
N GLY A 316 18.06 -11.76 -3.84
CA GLY A 316 17.12 -11.14 -4.75
C GLY A 316 17.60 -9.76 -5.23
N TYR A 317 18.05 -8.91 -4.31
CA TYR A 317 18.61 -7.60 -4.67
C TYR A 317 19.90 -7.69 -5.49
N ALA A 318 20.73 -8.70 -5.23
CA ALA A 318 21.91 -8.97 -6.07
C ALA A 318 21.49 -9.36 -7.51
N PHE A 319 20.44 -10.16 -7.69
CA PHE A 319 19.92 -10.50 -9.02
C PHE A 319 19.37 -9.27 -9.74
N LEU A 320 18.69 -8.35 -9.03
CA LEU A 320 18.26 -7.06 -9.58
C LEU A 320 19.47 -6.26 -10.11
N LEU A 321 20.54 -6.16 -9.33
CA LEU A 321 21.78 -5.48 -9.75
C LEU A 321 22.43 -6.16 -10.94
N ILE A 322 22.59 -7.47 -10.91
CA ILE A 322 23.18 -8.27 -11.99
C ILE A 322 22.41 -8.10 -13.30
N SER A 323 21.07 -8.06 -13.22
CA SER A 323 20.21 -7.86 -14.40
C SER A 323 20.55 -6.59 -15.17
N GLY A 324 20.89 -5.50 -14.47
CA GLY A 324 21.24 -4.23 -15.08
C GLY A 324 22.67 -4.17 -15.65
N PHE A 325 23.62 -4.81 -14.97
CA PHE A 325 25.03 -4.74 -15.38
C PHE A 325 25.42 -5.78 -16.44
N LEU A 326 24.85 -6.99 -16.40
CA LEU A 326 25.21 -8.08 -17.30
C LEU A 326 24.32 -8.21 -18.52
N ALA A 327 23.05 -7.86 -18.43
CA ALA A 327 22.08 -8.11 -19.51
C ALA A 327 21.07 -6.95 -19.63
N LYS A 328 21.58 -5.77 -19.88
CA LYS A 328 20.86 -4.48 -19.81
C LYS A 328 19.53 -4.39 -20.60
N THR A 329 19.45 -5.06 -21.77
CA THR A 329 18.32 -4.91 -22.71
C THR A 329 17.81 -6.23 -23.30
N GLY A 330 18.30 -7.35 -22.83
CA GLY A 330 17.91 -8.67 -23.37
C GLY A 330 16.88 -9.39 -22.51
N THR A 331 16.26 -10.41 -23.06
CA THR A 331 15.31 -11.28 -22.37
C THR A 331 15.90 -11.86 -21.07
N LEU A 332 17.19 -12.20 -21.06
CA LEU A 332 17.88 -12.70 -19.87
C LEU A 332 17.92 -11.64 -18.76
N GLY A 333 18.17 -10.37 -19.09
CA GLY A 333 18.15 -9.27 -18.13
C GLY A 333 16.77 -9.10 -17.49
N PHE A 334 15.73 -9.19 -18.29
CA PHE A 334 14.36 -9.09 -17.78
C PHE A 334 14.00 -10.29 -16.87
N VAL A 335 14.36 -11.52 -17.27
CA VAL A 335 14.14 -12.72 -16.43
C VAL A 335 14.87 -12.60 -15.10
N LEU A 336 16.15 -12.15 -15.10
CA LEU A 336 16.90 -11.93 -13.86
C LEU A 336 16.28 -10.83 -13.00
N LEU A 337 15.75 -9.77 -13.61
CA LEU A 337 15.02 -8.70 -12.93
C LEU A 337 13.78 -9.25 -12.21
N VAL A 338 12.97 -10.05 -12.90
CA VAL A 338 11.75 -10.66 -12.35
C VAL A 338 12.07 -11.64 -11.22
N LEU A 339 13.08 -12.50 -11.40
CA LEU A 339 13.53 -13.43 -10.37
C LEU A 339 14.10 -12.70 -9.15
N GLY A 340 14.88 -11.64 -9.38
CA GLY A 340 15.41 -10.80 -8.33
C GLY A 340 14.31 -10.15 -7.50
N TYR A 341 13.29 -9.60 -8.16
CA TYR A 341 12.13 -9.03 -7.46
C TYR A 341 11.33 -10.11 -6.71
N MET A 342 11.11 -11.27 -7.30
CA MET A 342 10.41 -12.37 -6.65
C MET A 342 11.10 -12.80 -5.34
N LEU A 343 12.42 -12.98 -5.36
CA LEU A 343 13.19 -13.38 -4.18
C LEU A 343 13.24 -12.26 -3.12
N SER A 344 13.48 -11.02 -3.54
CA SER A 344 13.52 -9.88 -2.61
C SER A 344 12.16 -9.64 -1.97
N ASN A 345 11.07 -9.71 -2.74
CA ASN A 345 9.71 -9.53 -2.25
C ASN A 345 9.29 -10.68 -1.31
N PHE A 346 9.67 -11.92 -1.62
CA PHE A 346 9.43 -13.08 -0.75
C PHE A 346 10.07 -12.88 0.63
N GLY A 347 11.36 -12.50 0.66
CA GLY A 347 12.06 -12.22 1.92
C GLY A 347 11.44 -11.04 2.69
N GLN A 348 11.16 -9.94 2.00
CA GLN A 348 10.54 -8.75 2.57
C GLN A 348 9.15 -9.02 3.16
N TYR A 349 8.35 -9.84 2.47
CA TYR A 349 7.00 -10.13 2.95
C TYR A 349 6.97 -11.05 4.16
N CYS A 350 7.85 -12.06 4.20
CA CYS A 350 8.00 -12.88 5.41
C CYS A 350 8.47 -12.03 6.61
N TYR A 351 9.40 -11.11 6.34
CA TYR A 351 9.87 -10.16 7.33
C TYR A 351 8.72 -9.28 7.86
N TYR A 352 7.85 -8.79 6.97
CA TYR A 352 6.64 -8.06 7.33
C TYR A 352 5.73 -8.86 8.27
N LEU A 353 5.49 -10.16 8.00
CA LEU A 353 4.67 -11.02 8.86
C LEU A 353 5.26 -11.15 10.26
N ILE A 354 6.58 -11.29 10.36
CA ILE A 354 7.28 -11.34 11.66
C ILE A 354 7.12 -10.01 12.41
N MET A 355 7.23 -8.87 11.71
CA MET A 355 7.03 -7.55 12.32
C MET A 355 5.62 -7.37 12.86
N MET A 356 4.59 -7.87 12.15
CA MET A 356 3.21 -7.80 12.62
C MET A 356 3.02 -8.50 13.96
N ILE A 357 3.59 -9.70 14.09
CA ILE A 357 3.55 -10.46 15.36
C ILE A 357 4.36 -9.73 16.43
N SER A 358 5.52 -9.18 16.06
CA SER A 358 6.41 -8.50 17.01
C SER A 358 5.79 -7.23 17.58
N ILE A 359 5.01 -6.48 16.79
CA ILE A 359 4.24 -5.33 17.30
C ILE A 359 3.20 -5.78 18.32
N LEU A 360 2.48 -6.87 18.06
CA LEU A 360 1.49 -7.39 19.00
C LEU A 360 2.13 -7.87 20.33
N ASN A 361 3.31 -8.47 20.28
CA ASN A 361 4.02 -8.91 21.49
C ASN A 361 4.42 -7.74 22.42
N THR A 362 4.51 -6.51 21.89
CA THR A 362 4.77 -5.33 22.74
C THR A 362 3.59 -4.96 23.64
N VAL A 363 2.38 -5.48 23.38
CA VAL A 363 1.21 -5.34 24.26
C VAL A 363 1.46 -6.06 25.60
N GLU A 364 1.92 -7.31 25.52
CA GLU A 364 2.22 -8.12 26.71
C GLU A 364 3.40 -7.53 27.48
N TYR A 365 4.41 -7.03 26.80
CA TYR A 365 5.52 -6.31 27.42
C TYR A 365 5.06 -5.01 28.09
N ASN A 366 4.14 -4.28 27.50
CA ASN A 366 3.55 -3.06 28.07
C ASN A 366 2.79 -3.38 29.37
N GLU A 367 1.98 -4.43 29.36
CA GLU A 367 1.25 -4.91 30.52
C GLU A 367 2.20 -5.35 31.63
N TYR A 368 3.23 -6.13 31.33
CA TYR A 368 4.24 -6.59 32.29
C TYR A 368 5.02 -5.42 32.92
N LYS A 369 5.45 -4.43 32.10
CA LYS A 369 6.34 -3.37 32.57
C LYS A 369 5.61 -2.20 33.23
N PHE A 370 4.38 -1.89 32.77
CA PHE A 370 3.64 -0.69 33.16
C PHE A 370 2.26 -0.97 33.76
N GLY A 371 1.81 -2.23 33.79
CA GLY A 371 0.52 -2.62 34.35
C GLY A 371 -0.68 -2.18 33.51
N THR A 372 -0.48 -1.65 32.27
CA THR A 372 -1.53 -1.21 31.36
C THR A 372 -1.48 -1.99 30.05
N ARG A 373 -2.66 -2.43 29.58
CA ARG A 373 -2.79 -3.20 28.34
C ARG A 373 -3.34 -2.32 27.23
N ASP A 374 -2.52 -1.42 26.70
CA ASP A 374 -2.89 -0.41 25.71
C ASP A 374 -2.98 -0.99 24.29
N GLU A 375 -3.76 -2.08 24.09
CA GLU A 375 -3.86 -2.82 22.82
C GLU A 375 -4.26 -1.92 21.65
N ALA A 376 -5.25 -1.06 21.82
CA ALA A 376 -5.76 -0.19 20.76
C ALA A 376 -4.72 0.82 20.30
N VAL A 377 -3.95 1.40 21.24
CA VAL A 377 -2.87 2.34 20.94
C VAL A 377 -1.75 1.63 20.17
N ILE A 378 -1.32 0.47 20.64
CA ILE A 378 -0.25 -0.31 20.02
C ILE A 378 -0.66 -0.80 18.62
N ALA A 379 -1.90 -1.27 18.46
CA ALA A 379 -2.42 -1.69 17.16
C ALA A 379 -2.53 -0.54 16.14
N SER A 380 -2.80 0.69 16.60
CA SER A 380 -2.86 1.88 15.74
C SER A 380 -1.50 2.30 15.16
N LEU A 381 -0.41 1.83 15.73
CA LEU A 381 0.95 2.13 15.26
C LEU A 381 1.19 1.61 13.84
N ARG A 382 0.66 0.42 13.52
CA ARG A 382 0.82 -0.20 12.19
C ARG A 382 0.32 0.69 11.05
N PRO A 383 -0.96 1.10 10.99
CA PRO A 383 -1.44 1.96 9.90
C PRO A 383 -0.73 3.31 9.87
N PHE A 384 -0.39 3.87 11.02
CA PHE A 384 0.37 5.11 11.11
C PHE A 384 1.74 4.99 10.43
N ILE A 385 2.53 3.96 10.77
CA ILE A 385 3.84 3.73 10.17
C ILE A 385 3.73 3.42 8.68
N THR A 386 2.74 2.68 8.24
CA THR A 386 2.52 2.40 6.81
C THR A 386 2.25 3.68 6.02
N LYS A 387 1.45 4.60 6.54
CA LYS A 387 1.22 5.92 5.92
C LYS A 387 2.49 6.76 5.89
N LEU A 388 3.23 6.82 7.00
CA LEU A 388 4.51 7.54 7.09
C LEU A 388 5.54 6.96 6.10
N ALA A 389 5.64 5.64 6.01
CA ALA A 389 6.52 4.97 5.06
C ALA A 389 6.16 5.32 3.61
N SER A 390 4.88 5.36 3.26
CA SER A 390 4.45 5.73 1.90
C SER A 390 4.83 7.18 1.55
N ALA A 391 4.76 8.10 2.52
CA ALA A 391 5.23 9.48 2.33
C ALA A 391 6.74 9.54 2.07
N LEU A 392 7.53 8.85 2.89
CA LEU A 392 8.98 8.80 2.74
C LEU A 392 9.39 8.08 1.44
N THR A 393 8.69 7.04 1.04
CA THR A 393 8.87 6.37 -0.26
C THR A 393 8.66 7.36 -1.41
N ALA A 394 7.61 8.16 -1.40
CA ALA A 394 7.36 9.17 -2.43
C ALA A 394 8.48 10.22 -2.50
N VAL A 395 9.01 10.65 -1.34
CA VAL A 395 10.17 11.58 -1.29
C VAL A 395 11.40 10.95 -1.91
N LEU A 396 11.74 9.72 -1.53
CA LEU A 396 12.92 9.03 -2.04
C LEU A 396 12.80 8.72 -3.54
N THR A 397 11.61 8.35 -4.00
CA THR A 397 11.34 8.13 -5.43
C THR A 397 11.50 9.43 -6.22
N SER A 398 10.89 10.53 -5.77
CA SER A 398 11.02 11.84 -6.44
C SER A 398 12.45 12.37 -6.40
N ALA A 399 13.15 12.19 -5.28
CA ALA A 399 14.56 12.56 -5.17
C ALA A 399 15.42 11.76 -6.17
N THR A 400 15.16 10.46 -6.33
CA THR A 400 15.83 9.62 -7.33
C THR A 400 15.62 10.17 -8.74
N TYR A 401 14.41 10.55 -9.10
CA TYR A 401 14.10 11.08 -10.42
C TYR A 401 14.82 12.40 -10.70
N LEU A 402 14.94 13.28 -9.70
CA LEU A 402 15.64 14.55 -9.84
C LEU A 402 17.17 14.37 -9.87
N LEU A 403 17.71 13.51 -8.99
CA LEU A 403 19.16 13.29 -8.89
C LEU A 403 19.78 12.67 -10.15
N PHE A 404 19.03 11.79 -10.81
CA PHE A 404 19.51 11.09 -12.01
C PHE A 404 18.90 11.65 -13.30
N ASP A 405 18.29 12.83 -13.25
CA ASP A 405 17.65 13.49 -14.41
C ASP A 405 16.70 12.59 -15.21
N VAL A 406 15.95 11.76 -14.51
CA VAL A 406 14.94 10.87 -15.11
C VAL A 406 13.79 11.70 -15.68
N THR A 407 13.51 12.84 -15.06
CA THR A 407 12.42 13.74 -15.44
C THR A 407 12.56 14.30 -16.84
N SER A 408 13.78 14.47 -17.37
CA SER A 408 13.99 14.92 -18.75
C SER A 408 13.41 13.94 -19.77
N TYR A 409 13.55 12.63 -19.54
CA TYR A 409 13.03 11.58 -20.42
C TYR A 409 11.52 11.37 -20.23
N THR A 410 11.05 11.34 -18.97
CA THR A 410 9.60 11.21 -18.73
C THR A 410 8.82 12.40 -19.26
N ASN A 411 9.39 13.61 -19.27
CA ASN A 411 8.79 14.80 -19.87
C ASN A 411 8.72 14.71 -21.40
N GLN A 412 9.74 14.16 -22.05
CA GLN A 412 9.69 13.92 -23.50
C GLN A 412 8.59 12.90 -23.84
N ILE A 413 8.51 11.79 -23.11
CA ILE A 413 7.44 10.80 -23.28
C ILE A 413 6.07 11.43 -23.02
N SER A 414 5.93 12.21 -21.94
CA SER A 414 4.70 12.93 -21.62
C SER A 414 4.25 13.89 -22.73
N SER A 415 5.19 14.59 -23.35
CA SER A 415 4.90 15.47 -24.50
C SER A 415 4.36 14.68 -25.69
N LEU A 416 4.95 13.52 -26.01
CA LEU A 416 4.46 12.65 -27.08
C LEU A 416 3.09 12.06 -26.78
N GLU A 417 2.83 11.67 -25.53
CA GLU A 417 1.51 11.23 -25.08
C GLU A 417 0.45 12.31 -25.22
N GLN A 418 0.80 13.57 -24.91
CA GLN A 418 -0.11 14.73 -25.12
C GLN A 418 -0.37 14.99 -26.60
N GLN A 419 0.64 14.96 -27.46
CA GLN A 419 0.47 15.13 -28.91
C GLN A 419 -0.44 14.05 -29.50
N CYS A 420 -0.30 12.81 -29.05
CA CYS A 420 -1.19 11.72 -29.44
C CYS A 420 -2.64 11.95 -28.93
N THR A 421 -2.80 12.44 -27.69
CA THR A 421 -4.12 12.78 -27.14
C THR A 421 -4.82 13.89 -27.94
N GLN A 422 -4.03 14.86 -28.43
CA GLN A 422 -4.52 15.95 -29.25
C GLN A 422 -4.74 15.56 -30.73
N GLY A 423 -4.41 14.33 -31.12
CA GLY A 423 -4.53 13.83 -32.50
C GLY A 423 -3.49 14.42 -33.47
N LEU A 424 -2.41 15.00 -32.96
CA LEU A 424 -1.32 15.55 -33.77
C LEU A 424 -0.41 14.46 -34.34
N ILE A 425 -0.29 13.33 -33.66
CA ILE A 425 0.46 12.14 -34.09
C ILE A 425 -0.40 10.90 -33.87
N THR A 426 -0.18 9.89 -34.71
CA THR A 426 -0.83 8.58 -34.57
C THR A 426 -0.23 7.78 -33.41
N GLU A 427 -0.93 6.73 -32.96
CA GLU A 427 -0.43 5.84 -31.92
C GLU A 427 0.87 5.13 -32.32
N SER A 428 0.99 4.69 -33.59
CA SER A 428 2.22 4.06 -34.10
C SER A 428 3.39 5.04 -34.12
N GLU A 429 3.19 6.26 -34.64
CA GLU A 429 4.21 7.30 -34.65
C GLU A 429 4.66 7.66 -33.22
N LYS A 430 3.72 7.76 -32.27
CA LYS A 430 4.03 7.99 -30.87
C LYS A 430 4.97 6.89 -30.33
N LEU A 431 4.65 5.61 -30.55
CA LEU A 431 5.47 4.51 -30.06
C LEU A 431 6.86 4.48 -30.70
N ASP A 432 6.97 4.78 -31.99
CA ASP A 432 8.24 4.89 -32.69
C ASP A 432 9.10 6.04 -32.13
N LEU A 433 8.49 7.21 -31.91
CA LEU A 433 9.17 8.35 -31.30
C LEU A 433 9.60 8.07 -29.85
N ILE A 434 8.74 7.42 -29.05
CA ILE A 434 9.10 6.99 -27.69
C ILE A 434 10.29 6.01 -27.73
N SER A 435 10.32 5.06 -28.66
CA SER A 435 11.45 4.15 -28.80
C SER A 435 12.76 4.90 -29.10
N GLY A 436 12.69 5.98 -29.90
CA GLY A 436 13.80 6.91 -30.13
C GLY A 436 14.27 7.60 -28.84
N VAL A 437 13.34 8.08 -28.01
CA VAL A 437 13.66 8.65 -26.69
C VAL A 437 14.31 7.60 -25.78
N LEU A 438 13.79 6.38 -25.74
CA LEU A 438 14.36 5.29 -24.94
C LEU A 438 15.77 4.91 -25.37
N SER A 439 16.05 4.89 -26.68
CA SER A 439 17.39 4.61 -27.22
C SER A 439 18.42 5.68 -26.85
N SER A 440 17.96 6.90 -26.58
CA SER A 440 18.82 8.01 -26.16
C SER A 440 19.08 8.06 -24.65
N THR A 441 18.40 7.20 -23.84
CA THR A 441 18.63 7.13 -22.41
C THR A 441 20.09 6.72 -22.11
N THR A 442 20.73 7.51 -21.26
CA THR A 442 22.13 7.24 -20.88
C THR A 442 22.20 6.19 -19.78
N SER A 443 23.40 5.64 -19.61
CA SER A 443 23.66 4.70 -18.51
C SER A 443 23.42 5.31 -17.13
N LEU A 444 23.49 6.63 -16.98
CA LEU A 444 23.28 7.32 -15.70
C LEU A 444 21.85 7.11 -15.18
N GLN A 445 20.83 7.35 -15.99
CA GLN A 445 19.43 7.22 -15.59
C GLN A 445 19.07 5.76 -15.25
N SER A 446 19.37 4.84 -16.17
CA SER A 446 19.06 3.42 -15.96
C SER A 446 19.80 2.82 -14.77
N THR A 447 21.11 3.15 -14.63
CA THR A 447 21.92 2.67 -13.50
C THR A 447 21.49 3.33 -12.19
N GLY A 448 21.19 4.64 -12.19
CA GLY A 448 20.71 5.36 -11.03
C GLY A 448 19.39 4.78 -10.49
N LEU A 449 18.42 4.55 -11.37
CA LEU A 449 17.17 3.90 -11.00
C LEU A 449 17.39 2.49 -10.43
N LEU A 450 18.25 1.69 -11.10
CA LEU A 450 18.57 0.34 -10.66
C LEU A 450 19.23 0.32 -9.27
N LEU A 451 20.18 1.21 -9.02
CA LEU A 451 20.87 1.33 -7.72
C LEU A 451 19.87 1.73 -6.62
N CYS A 452 19.00 2.71 -6.89
CA CYS A 452 18.00 3.14 -5.91
C CYS A 452 16.92 2.08 -5.65
N MET A 453 16.51 1.30 -6.65
CA MET A 453 15.52 0.24 -6.46
C MET A 453 16.09 -1.07 -5.90
N SER A 454 17.43 -1.23 -5.84
CA SER A 454 18.07 -2.43 -5.33
C SER A 454 18.90 -2.21 -4.07
N LEU A 455 19.89 -1.29 -4.11
CA LEU A 455 20.78 -1.07 -2.96
C LEU A 455 20.08 -0.38 -1.79
N LEU A 456 19.23 0.60 -2.06
CA LEU A 456 18.56 1.34 -0.99
C LEU A 456 17.58 0.46 -0.19
N PRO A 457 16.67 -0.32 -0.82
CA PRO A 457 15.85 -1.28 -0.09
C PRO A 457 16.67 -2.37 0.61
N CYS A 458 17.75 -2.85 -0.01
CA CYS A 458 18.64 -3.82 0.60
C CYS A 458 19.30 -3.26 1.87
N ALA A 459 19.83 -2.05 1.81
CA ALA A 459 20.43 -1.39 2.96
C ALA A 459 19.41 -1.16 4.09
N MET A 460 18.21 -0.71 3.76
CA MET A 460 17.12 -0.52 4.73
C MET A 460 16.71 -1.85 5.38
N MET A 461 16.62 -2.92 4.61
CA MET A 461 16.31 -4.25 5.14
C MET A 461 17.42 -4.78 6.04
N LEU A 462 18.68 -4.66 5.65
CA LEU A 462 19.82 -5.06 6.47
C LEU A 462 19.89 -4.25 7.77
N LEU A 463 19.71 -2.93 7.70
CA LEU A 463 19.65 -2.08 8.88
C LEU A 463 18.50 -2.49 9.81
N SER A 464 17.32 -2.71 9.26
CA SER A 464 16.15 -3.23 9.97
C SER A 464 16.47 -4.57 10.66
N TYR A 465 17.12 -5.51 9.96
CA TYR A 465 17.54 -6.79 10.51
C TYR A 465 18.54 -6.65 11.67
N PHE A 466 19.57 -5.83 11.51
CA PHE A 466 20.56 -5.61 12.57
C PHE A 466 19.95 -4.93 13.80
N LEU A 467 19.06 -3.95 13.60
CA LEU A 467 18.34 -3.31 14.70
C LEU A 467 17.44 -4.30 15.43
N TYR A 468 16.70 -5.14 14.69
CA TYR A 468 15.88 -6.18 15.31
C TYR A 468 16.70 -7.14 16.15
N LYS A 469 17.80 -7.66 15.61
CA LYS A 469 18.68 -8.60 16.31
C LYS A 469 19.31 -8.00 17.57
N LYS A 470 19.64 -6.69 17.54
CA LYS A 470 20.37 -6.01 18.61
C LYS A 470 19.45 -5.37 19.67
N LYS A 471 18.28 -4.85 19.26
CA LYS A 471 17.45 -3.98 20.10
C LYS A 471 16.12 -4.61 20.52
N TYR A 472 15.57 -5.52 19.69
CA TYR A 472 14.31 -6.18 20.00
C TYR A 472 14.57 -7.46 20.81
N ILE A 473 14.08 -7.48 22.06
CA ILE A 473 14.38 -8.56 23.03
C ILE A 473 13.22 -9.56 23.21
N LEU A 474 12.02 -9.23 22.72
CA LEU A 474 10.81 -10.04 22.92
C LEU A 474 10.79 -11.25 21.97
N ASP A 475 11.58 -12.27 22.29
CA ASP A 475 11.53 -13.57 21.61
C ASP A 475 10.51 -14.52 22.26
N GLU A 476 10.38 -15.72 21.68
CA GLU A 476 9.44 -16.73 22.14
C GLU A 476 9.70 -17.16 23.61
N THR A 477 10.93 -17.14 24.02
CA THR A 477 11.35 -17.53 25.40
C THR A 477 10.96 -16.43 26.38
N CYS A 478 11.17 -15.17 26.05
CA CYS A 478 10.82 -14.03 26.89
C CYS A 478 9.31 -13.97 27.16
N LEU A 479 8.49 -14.23 26.12
CA LEU A 479 7.03 -14.21 26.22
C LEU A 479 6.47 -15.32 27.11
N LEU A 480 7.13 -16.49 27.18
CA LEU A 480 6.74 -17.57 28.10
C LEU A 480 6.88 -17.16 29.56
N TYR A 481 7.82 -16.28 29.91
CA TYR A 481 8.00 -15.78 31.27
C TYR A 481 7.10 -14.59 31.63
N THR A 482 6.56 -13.86 30.61
CA THR A 482 5.68 -12.72 30.84
C THR A 482 4.19 -13.09 30.81
N SER A 483 3.84 -14.25 30.27
CA SER A 483 2.48 -14.79 30.28
C SER A 483 2.18 -15.46 31.62
N PRO A 484 1.10 -15.11 32.34
CA PRO A 484 0.74 -15.84 33.59
C PRO A 484 0.51 -17.32 33.26
N SER A 485 1.14 -18.17 34.03
CA SER A 485 0.99 -19.61 33.89
C SER A 485 -0.49 -20.00 34.05
N PRO A 486 -1.03 -20.97 33.27
CA PRO A 486 -2.37 -21.50 33.52
C PRO A 486 -2.61 -21.98 34.97
N ARG A 487 -1.54 -22.22 35.74
CA ARG A 487 -1.60 -22.55 37.15
C ARG A 487 -1.90 -21.34 38.04
N ASP A 488 -1.53 -20.14 37.65
CA ASP A 488 -1.79 -18.90 38.41
C ASP A 488 -3.23 -18.42 38.29
N LEU A 489 -3.94 -18.85 37.23
CA LEU A 489 -5.37 -18.58 37.00
C LEU A 489 -6.31 -19.54 37.75
N SER A 490 -5.79 -20.62 38.32
CA SER A 490 -6.58 -21.62 39.08
C SER A 490 -6.63 -21.33 40.57
N THR A 491 -6.00 -20.28 41.06
CA THR A 491 -5.90 -19.93 42.51
C THR A 491 -6.45 -18.54 42.83
N SER A 492 -7.17 -17.89 41.91
CA SER A 492 -7.89 -16.63 42.17
C SER A 492 -9.40 -16.78 42.02
#